data_7a3de9a456733e8e7f083475a55cc342
#
_entry.id   7a3de9a456733e8e7f083475a55cc342
#
_cell.length_a   1.000
_cell.length_b   1.000
_cell.length_c   1.000
_cell.angle_alpha   90.00
_cell.angle_beta   90.00
_cell.angle_gamma   90.00
#
_symmetry.space_group_name_H-M   'P 1'
#
loop_
_entity.id
_entity.type
_entity.pdbx_description
1 polymer ?
#
loop_
_entity_poly.entity_id
_entity_poly.type
_entity_poly.pdbx_seq_one_letter_code
_entity_poly.pdbx_strand_id
1 'polypeptide(L)'
;WGSKSSSNWNQAVSVMTSKNGGSFYGNDVKKGGCFYVEYDGNKDDLELILQSWSGGASWAKVSISESGSANGHRYIKCSYDNCVSAFGTSDFSGKLDQVHVSAKSGNITVYSVCYIY
;
A
#
# COMPACT_ATOMS: atom_id res chain seq x y z
N TRP A 1 -7.52 7.21 -4.43
CA TRP A 1 -8.49 6.59 -3.55
C TRP A 1 -9.04 7.52 -2.44
N GLY A 2 -8.68 8.76 -2.41
CA GLY A 2 -9.23 9.74 -1.52
C GLY A 2 -8.51 9.85 -0.18
N SER A 3 -8.89 10.88 0.58
CA SER A 3 -8.25 11.19 1.87
C SER A 3 -8.92 10.43 3.00
N LYS A 4 -8.12 9.85 3.87
CA LYS A 4 -8.55 9.17 5.07
C LYS A 4 -7.61 9.48 6.21
N SER A 5 -8.13 9.48 7.43
CA SER A 5 -7.31 9.59 8.63
C SER A 5 -7.32 8.26 9.36
N SER A 6 -6.19 7.91 9.96
CA SER A 6 -6.06 6.70 10.75
C SER A 6 -5.15 6.96 11.95
N SER A 7 -5.40 6.25 13.03
CA SER A 7 -4.62 6.37 14.25
C SER A 7 -4.61 5.02 14.96
N ASN A 8 -3.47 4.67 15.56
CA ASN A 8 -3.33 3.51 16.43
C ASN A 8 -3.83 2.21 15.81
N TRP A 9 -3.16 1.74 14.75
CA TRP A 9 -3.44 0.46 14.08
C TRP A 9 -4.68 0.42 13.22
N ASN A 10 -5.45 1.50 13.15
CA ASN A 10 -6.59 1.54 12.25
C ASN A 10 -6.15 1.66 10.81
N GLN A 11 -6.89 1.04 9.90
CA GLN A 11 -6.65 1.18 8.48
C GLN A 11 -7.06 2.57 8.01
N ALA A 12 -6.16 3.28 7.36
CA ALA A 12 -6.48 4.58 6.78
C ALA A 12 -7.21 4.41 5.45
N VAL A 13 -6.73 3.49 4.61
CA VAL A 13 -7.32 3.18 3.31
C VAL A 13 -7.26 1.66 3.14
N SER A 14 -8.36 1.09 2.68
CA SER A 14 -8.42 -0.33 2.36
C SER A 14 -9.16 -0.47 1.03
N VAL A 15 -8.51 -1.08 0.05
CA VAL A 15 -9.05 -1.23 -1.30
C VAL A 15 -9.03 -2.70 -1.69
N MET A 16 -10.19 -3.20 -2.10
CA MET A 16 -10.30 -4.53 -2.69
C MET A 16 -9.74 -4.53 -4.11
N THR A 17 -9.07 -5.61 -4.48
CA THR A 17 -8.66 -5.83 -5.86
C THR A 17 -9.83 -6.34 -6.70
N SER A 18 -9.67 -6.29 -8.02
CA SER A 18 -10.68 -6.78 -8.96
C SER A 18 -11.02 -8.26 -8.76
N LYS A 19 -10.11 -9.03 -8.20
CA LYS A 19 -10.33 -10.43 -7.83
C LYS A 19 -11.54 -10.59 -6.90
N ASN A 20 -11.80 -9.58 -6.08
CA ASN A 20 -12.91 -9.55 -5.12
C ASN A 20 -13.93 -8.46 -5.44
N GLY A 21 -14.04 -8.06 -6.69
CA GLY A 21 -15.01 -7.07 -7.14
C GLY A 21 -14.61 -5.62 -6.87
N GLY A 22 -13.38 -5.36 -6.49
CA GLY A 22 -12.87 -4.03 -6.23
C GLY A 22 -12.36 -3.33 -7.48
N SER A 23 -11.85 -2.11 -7.29
CA SER A 23 -11.44 -1.22 -8.37
C SER A 23 -9.95 -1.30 -8.74
N PHE A 24 -9.14 -1.97 -7.93
CA PHE A 24 -7.70 -2.08 -8.17
C PHE A 24 -7.38 -3.42 -8.83
N TYR A 25 -6.62 -3.37 -9.93
CA TYR A 25 -6.24 -4.59 -10.66
C TYR A 25 -4.85 -5.06 -10.22
N GLY A 26 -4.77 -6.29 -9.71
CA GLY A 26 -3.49 -6.89 -9.32
C GLY A 26 -2.49 -6.96 -10.47
N ASN A 27 -2.98 -7.08 -11.71
CA ASN A 27 -2.14 -7.03 -12.91
C ASN A 27 -1.39 -5.71 -13.08
N ASP A 28 -1.86 -4.62 -12.46
CA ASP A 28 -1.20 -3.32 -12.54
C ASP A 28 0.01 -3.20 -11.63
N VAL A 29 0.22 -4.17 -10.74
CA VAL A 29 1.45 -4.27 -9.95
C VAL A 29 2.52 -4.89 -10.82
N LYS A 30 3.25 -4.04 -11.54
CA LYS A 30 4.17 -4.43 -12.61
C LYS A 30 5.60 -4.12 -12.25
N LYS A 31 6.50 -4.96 -12.76
CA LYS A 31 7.94 -4.78 -12.64
C LYS A 31 8.35 -3.39 -13.16
N GLY A 32 9.21 -2.72 -12.40
CA GLY A 32 9.66 -1.36 -12.73
C GLY A 32 8.80 -0.27 -12.12
N GLY A 33 7.71 -0.60 -11.45
CA GLY A 33 6.82 0.36 -10.81
C GLY A 33 6.93 0.37 -9.29
N CYS A 34 6.03 1.12 -8.66
CA CYS A 34 5.96 1.22 -7.20
C CYS A 34 4.57 1.66 -6.75
N PHE A 35 4.22 1.29 -5.52
CA PHE A 35 3.14 1.98 -4.82
C PHE A 35 3.62 3.35 -4.38
N TYR A 36 2.74 4.33 -4.53
CA TYR A 36 2.97 5.72 -4.14
C TYR A 36 1.86 6.13 -3.18
N VAL A 37 2.24 6.67 -2.03
CA VAL A 37 1.30 7.13 -1.00
C VAL A 37 1.66 8.56 -0.62
N GLU A 38 0.70 9.49 -0.77
CA GLU A 38 0.81 10.84 -0.20
C GLU A 38 0.07 10.90 1.12
N TYR A 39 0.69 11.49 2.11
CA TYR A 39 0.16 11.51 3.48
C TYR A 39 0.71 12.68 4.28
N ASP A 40 0.07 12.96 5.41
CA ASP A 40 0.62 13.77 6.48
C ASP A 40 0.79 12.93 7.73
N GLY A 41 1.83 13.20 8.49
CA GLY A 41 2.17 12.46 9.70
C GLY A 41 3.62 12.00 9.70
N ASN A 42 3.94 11.09 10.60
CA ASN A 42 5.28 10.53 10.71
C ASN A 42 5.40 9.26 9.85
N LYS A 43 6.41 9.23 9.00
CA LYS A 43 6.72 8.08 8.14
C LYS A 43 6.81 6.77 8.93
N ASP A 44 7.37 6.80 10.14
CA ASP A 44 7.56 5.61 10.95
C ASP A 44 6.24 5.04 11.49
N ASP A 45 5.16 5.81 11.42
CA ASP A 45 3.83 5.38 11.82
C ASP A 45 3.02 4.82 10.65
N LEU A 46 3.52 4.91 9.42
CA LEU A 46 2.80 4.54 8.20
C LEU A 46 3.19 3.12 7.76
N GLU A 47 2.20 2.33 7.39
CA GLU A 47 2.42 0.99 6.83
C GLU A 47 1.63 0.81 5.54
N LEU A 48 2.30 0.26 4.52
CA LEU A 48 1.64 -0.30 3.34
C LEU A 48 1.58 -1.82 3.51
N ILE A 49 0.39 -2.38 3.39
CA ILE A 49 0.14 -3.79 3.65
C ILE A 49 -0.54 -4.42 2.45
N LEU A 50 -0.03 -5.57 2.03
CA LEU A 50 -0.63 -6.40 1.00
C LEU A 50 -1.26 -7.62 1.65
N GLN A 51 -2.52 -7.87 1.36
CA GLN A 51 -3.29 -8.96 1.96
C GLN A 51 -3.68 -9.99 0.93
N SER A 52 -3.44 -11.25 1.26
CA SER A 52 -3.92 -12.39 0.49
C SER A 52 -4.68 -13.35 1.41
N TRP A 53 -5.85 -13.80 0.95
CA TRP A 53 -6.64 -14.81 1.66
C TRP A 53 -6.49 -16.19 1.05
N SER A 54 -5.81 -16.30 -0.10
CA SER A 54 -5.82 -17.52 -0.92
C SER A 54 -4.42 -18.04 -1.28
N GLY A 55 -3.38 -17.65 -0.54
CA GLY A 55 -2.07 -18.27 -0.70
C GLY A 55 -0.89 -17.36 -0.97
N GLY A 56 -1.05 -16.06 -0.85
CA GLY A 56 0.07 -15.13 -0.70
C GLY A 56 0.39 -14.94 0.79
N ALA A 57 1.26 -14.00 1.10
CA ALA A 57 1.51 -13.62 2.48
C ALA A 57 0.30 -12.90 3.06
N SER A 58 -0.11 -13.28 4.25
CA SER A 58 -1.18 -12.59 4.96
C SER A 58 -0.60 -11.39 5.71
N TRP A 59 -1.25 -10.21 5.57
CA TRP A 59 -0.87 -8.98 6.24
C TRP A 59 0.61 -8.63 6.02
N ALA A 60 1.04 -8.65 4.75
CA ALA A 60 2.44 -8.45 4.39
C ALA A 60 2.78 -6.97 4.40
N LYS A 61 3.67 -6.56 5.30
CA LYS A 61 4.15 -5.19 5.40
C LYS A 61 5.27 -4.97 4.40
N VAL A 62 5.11 -3.98 3.54
CA VAL A 62 6.06 -3.68 2.47
C VAL A 62 7.05 -2.63 2.95
N SER A 63 8.35 -2.89 2.75
CA SER A 63 9.40 -1.93 3.08
C SER A 63 9.35 -0.73 2.15
N ILE A 64 9.59 0.46 2.72
CA ILE A 64 9.64 1.72 1.99
C ILE A 64 10.97 1.80 1.24
N SER A 65 10.91 2.08 -0.07
CA SER A 65 12.10 2.23 -0.90
C SER A 65 12.53 3.69 -1.07
N GLU A 66 11.60 4.63 -0.98
CA GLU A 66 11.87 6.06 -1.12
C GLU A 66 10.86 6.85 -0.31
N SER A 67 11.27 7.99 0.22
CA SER A 67 10.38 8.93 0.91
C SER A 67 10.82 10.36 0.65
N GLY A 68 9.87 11.30 0.73
CA GLY A 68 10.13 12.72 0.49
C GLY A 68 8.90 13.57 0.71
N SER A 69 8.88 14.73 0.07
CA SER A 69 7.76 15.68 0.12
C SER A 69 7.35 16.07 -1.29
N ALA A 70 6.04 16.16 -1.52
CA ALA A 70 5.47 16.58 -2.78
C ALA A 70 4.10 17.22 -2.53
N ASN A 71 3.79 18.30 -3.27
CA ASN A 71 2.48 18.96 -3.23
C ASN A 71 2.06 19.43 -1.83
N GLY A 72 3.04 19.82 -0.98
CA GLY A 72 2.75 20.25 0.38
C GLY A 72 2.51 19.12 1.38
N HIS A 73 2.65 17.88 0.95
CA HIS A 73 2.50 16.67 1.76
C HIS A 73 3.77 15.82 1.73
N ARG A 74 3.81 14.79 2.54
CA ARG A 74 4.86 13.76 2.49
C ARG A 74 4.44 12.66 1.54
N TYR A 75 5.42 11.91 1.04
CA TYR A 75 5.15 10.70 0.27
C TYR A 75 6.11 9.58 0.64
N ILE A 76 5.66 8.37 0.39
CA ILE A 76 6.51 7.17 0.35
C ILE A 76 6.31 6.46 -0.98
N LYS A 77 7.34 5.72 -1.39
CA LYS A 77 7.26 4.74 -2.47
C LYS A 77 7.66 3.38 -1.95
N CYS A 78 6.95 2.36 -2.39
CA CYS A 78 7.29 0.97 -2.13
C CYS A 78 7.50 0.28 -3.48
N SER A 79 8.75 -0.09 -3.78
CA SER A 79 9.12 -0.65 -5.08
C SER A 79 8.47 -2.00 -5.33
N TYR A 80 8.33 -2.35 -6.61
CA TYR A 80 7.88 -3.69 -7.01
C TYR A 80 8.67 -4.80 -6.32
N ASP A 81 10.01 -4.66 -6.27
CA ASP A 81 10.86 -5.67 -5.64
C ASP A 81 10.56 -5.81 -4.14
N ASN A 82 10.32 -4.70 -3.45
CA ASN A 82 9.92 -4.75 -2.04
C ASN A 82 8.53 -5.37 -1.87
N CYS A 83 7.63 -5.14 -2.80
CA CYS A 83 6.32 -5.79 -2.79
C CYS A 83 6.43 -7.30 -2.96
N VAL A 84 7.25 -7.76 -3.91
CA VAL A 84 7.48 -9.20 -4.12
C VAL A 84 8.12 -9.84 -2.89
N SER A 85 9.13 -9.18 -2.31
CA SER A 85 9.81 -9.68 -1.10
C SER A 85 8.84 -9.85 0.07
N ALA A 86 7.97 -8.87 0.30
CA ALA A 86 7.00 -8.92 1.39
C ALA A 86 5.89 -9.94 1.10
N PHE A 87 5.37 -9.93 -0.13
CA PHE A 87 4.23 -10.77 -0.51
C PHE A 87 4.61 -12.24 -0.74
N GLY A 88 5.88 -12.50 -1.04
CA GLY A 88 6.41 -13.84 -1.25
C GLY A 88 6.14 -14.42 -2.62
N THR A 89 5.50 -13.67 -3.51
CA THR A 89 5.20 -14.09 -4.89
C THR A 89 4.99 -12.86 -5.76
N SER A 90 5.21 -13.02 -7.07
CA SER A 90 4.88 -12.01 -8.06
C SER A 90 3.47 -12.18 -8.66
N ASP A 91 2.74 -13.18 -8.22
CA ASP A 91 1.37 -13.44 -8.72
C ASP A 91 0.34 -12.55 -7.99
N PHE A 92 0.41 -11.25 -8.26
CA PHE A 92 -0.53 -10.30 -7.64
C PHE A 92 -1.94 -10.45 -8.21
N SER A 93 -2.08 -10.73 -9.49
CA SER A 93 -3.41 -10.90 -10.11
C SER A 93 -4.17 -12.08 -9.54
N GLY A 94 -3.48 -13.15 -9.19
CA GLY A 94 -4.10 -14.36 -8.66
C GLY A 94 -4.25 -14.36 -7.13
N LYS A 95 -3.44 -13.59 -6.42
CA LYS A 95 -3.33 -13.73 -4.96
C LYS A 95 -3.55 -12.46 -4.16
N LEU A 96 -3.40 -11.28 -4.75
CA LEU A 96 -3.60 -10.03 -4.02
C LEU A 96 -5.10 -9.73 -3.88
N ASP A 97 -5.58 -9.72 -2.66
CA ASP A 97 -6.99 -9.49 -2.35
C ASP A 97 -7.28 -8.06 -1.92
N GLN A 98 -6.42 -7.49 -1.09
CA GLN A 98 -6.57 -6.12 -0.58
C GLN A 98 -5.23 -5.41 -0.49
N VAL A 99 -5.28 -4.08 -0.64
CA VAL A 99 -4.19 -3.16 -0.34
C VAL A 99 -4.63 -2.26 0.79
N HIS A 100 -3.82 -2.18 1.85
CA HIS A 100 -4.10 -1.34 3.01
C HIS A 100 -2.99 -0.32 3.20
N VAL A 101 -3.37 0.89 3.61
CA VAL A 101 -2.45 1.87 4.19
C VAL A 101 -2.97 2.18 5.57
N SER A 102 -2.17 1.92 6.59
CA SER A 102 -2.62 2.04 7.98
C SER A 102 -1.61 2.80 8.83
N ALA A 103 -2.08 3.28 9.98
CA ALA A 103 -1.23 3.83 11.01
C ALA A 103 -0.77 2.71 11.93
N LYS A 104 0.55 2.61 12.11
CA LYS A 104 1.14 1.70 13.08
C LYS A 104 0.97 2.27 14.50
N SER A 105 1.18 3.57 14.63
CA SER A 105 0.96 4.34 15.84
C SER A 105 0.71 5.80 15.45
N GLY A 106 0.26 6.65 16.39
CA GLY A 106 0.00 8.05 16.10
C GLY A 106 -1.13 8.28 15.12
N ASN A 107 -1.13 9.44 14.49
CA ASN A 107 -2.15 9.85 13.52
C ASN A 107 -1.53 10.08 12.16
N ILE A 108 -2.14 9.53 11.13
CA ILE A 108 -1.81 9.84 9.74
C ILE A 108 -3.07 10.20 8.96
N THR A 109 -2.89 11.06 7.96
CA THR A 109 -3.94 11.37 6.99
C THR A 109 -3.40 10.97 5.63
N VAL A 110 -4.13 10.13 4.91
CA VAL A 110 -3.73 9.65 3.59
C VAL A 110 -4.53 10.40 2.53
N TYR A 111 -3.83 11.00 1.58
CA TYR A 111 -4.44 11.77 0.49
C TYR A 111 -4.52 11.01 -0.81
N SER A 112 -3.54 10.16 -1.10
CA SER A 112 -3.51 9.41 -2.34
C SER A 112 -2.77 8.10 -2.16
N VAL A 113 -3.31 7.05 -2.74
CA VAL A 113 -2.65 5.74 -2.87
C VAL A 113 -2.82 5.31 -4.32
N CYS A 114 -1.71 5.04 -5.00
CA CYS A 114 -1.75 4.53 -6.37
C CYS A 114 -0.53 3.68 -6.67
N TYR A 115 -0.60 2.95 -7.77
CA TYR A 115 0.55 2.24 -8.31
C TYR A 115 0.99 2.95 -9.59
N ILE A 116 2.26 3.30 -9.68
CA ILE A 116 2.84 4.01 -10.82
C ILE A 116 3.92 3.14 -11.47
N TYR A 117 3.96 3.17 -12.82
CA TYR A 117 4.94 2.40 -13.60
C TYR A 117 5.19 3.05 -14.96
#